data_39c41af414b31fc4a19ff00f5e2c6824
#
_entry.id   39c41af414b31fc4a19ff00f5e2c6824
#
_cell.length_a   1.000
_cell.length_b   1.000
_cell.length_c   1.000
_cell.angle_alpha   90.00
_cell.angle_beta   90.00
_cell.angle_gamma   90.00
#
_symmetry.space_group_name_H-M   'P 1'
#
loop_
_entity.id
_entity.type
_entity.pdbx_description
1 polymer ?
#
loop_
_entity_poly.entity_id
_entity_poly.type
_entity_poly.pdbx_seq_one_letter_code
_entity_poly.pdbx_strand_id
1 'polypeptide(L)'
;MNQFLFFIDRLSAWTGKAFSWCILILAFATTYEVFVRYVLRAPTSWAFDISYIMYGTLFMMGGAYALSRNAHVRGDFVYRLWPPRVQAAIEFVLYFIFFFPGVLALIYAGIDYAAESWSYLPYGPDGPIGEISINSPAGVPVFPLKTILPLAAFFLLLQGIAETIRCVQCMRTGKWPTRLHDVEELEKELIEKKRREEAEKAAREGGYEKEGAQ
;
A
#
# COMPACT_ATOMS: atom_id res chain seq x y z
N MET A 1 -14.33 17.81 -11.54
CA MET A 1 -14.24 16.34 -11.48
C MET A 1 -12.79 15.89 -11.26
N ASN A 2 -11.81 16.40 -12.01
CA ASN A 2 -10.40 16.02 -11.83
C ASN A 2 -9.84 16.39 -10.46
N GLN A 3 -10.22 17.52 -9.87
CA GLN A 3 -9.72 17.93 -8.54
C GLN A 3 -10.14 16.94 -7.42
N PHE A 4 -11.35 16.40 -7.50
CA PHE A 4 -11.83 15.40 -6.54
C PHE A 4 -11.04 14.08 -6.65
N LEU A 5 -10.77 13.61 -7.87
CA LEU A 5 -9.97 12.42 -8.11
C LEU A 5 -8.54 12.59 -7.57
N PHE A 6 -7.92 13.75 -7.84
CA PHE A 6 -6.59 14.07 -7.32
C PHE A 6 -6.56 14.20 -5.79
N PHE A 7 -7.65 14.67 -5.17
CA PHE A 7 -7.74 14.71 -3.72
C PHE A 7 -7.73 13.31 -3.12
N ILE A 8 -8.52 12.37 -3.67
CA ILE A 8 -8.53 10.97 -3.22
C ILE A 8 -7.17 10.32 -3.42
N ASP A 9 -6.53 10.51 -4.59
CA ASP A 9 -5.19 9.99 -4.85
C ASP A 9 -4.16 10.53 -3.85
N ARG A 10 -4.22 11.83 -3.55
CA ARG A 10 -3.31 12.46 -2.59
C ARG A 10 -3.54 11.93 -1.18
N LEU A 11 -4.80 11.72 -0.79
CA LEU A 11 -5.16 11.14 0.49
C LEU A 11 -4.62 9.71 0.62
N SER A 12 -4.85 8.86 -0.39
CA SER A 12 -4.32 7.50 -0.44
C SER A 12 -2.79 7.47 -0.46
N ALA A 13 -2.16 8.43 -1.16
CA ALA A 13 -0.71 8.55 -1.20
C ALA A 13 -0.12 8.99 0.16
N TRP A 14 -0.79 9.91 0.84
CA TRP A 14 -0.34 10.39 2.14
C TRP A 14 -0.47 9.30 3.21
N THR A 15 -1.63 8.61 3.28
CA THR A 15 -1.83 7.49 4.21
C THR A 15 -0.84 6.37 3.94
N GLY A 16 -0.67 5.93 2.69
CA GLY A 16 0.31 4.89 2.34
C GLY A 16 1.74 5.25 2.75
N LYS A 17 2.18 6.50 2.49
CA LYS A 17 3.49 6.99 2.91
C LYS A 17 3.64 7.07 4.43
N ALA A 18 2.61 7.52 5.16
CA ALA A 18 2.65 7.59 6.61
C ALA A 18 2.81 6.20 7.23
N PHE A 19 2.04 5.23 6.75
CA PHE A 19 2.11 3.86 7.27
C PHE A 19 3.30 3.04 6.71
N SER A 20 3.98 3.50 5.66
CA SER A 20 5.21 2.86 5.20
C SER A 20 6.34 2.88 6.24
N TRP A 21 6.31 3.81 7.19
CA TRP A 21 7.25 3.84 8.32
C TRP A 21 7.15 2.60 9.22
N CYS A 22 6.01 1.89 9.20
CA CYS A 22 5.86 0.63 9.91
C CYS A 22 6.89 -0.42 9.49
N ILE A 23 7.40 -0.37 8.23
CA ILE A 23 8.43 -1.30 7.76
C ILE A 23 9.76 -1.08 8.48
N LEU A 24 10.10 0.18 8.79
CA LEU A 24 11.33 0.48 9.52
C LEU A 24 11.23 0.02 10.97
N ILE A 25 10.08 0.25 11.63
CA ILE A 25 9.84 -0.23 12.99
C ILE A 25 9.92 -1.76 13.01
N LEU A 26 9.29 -2.43 12.06
CA LEU A 26 9.35 -3.88 11.88
C LEU A 26 10.79 -4.38 11.72
N ALA A 27 11.55 -3.75 10.81
CA ALA A 27 12.94 -4.13 10.54
C ALA A 27 13.83 -3.96 11.78
N PHE A 28 13.72 -2.83 12.47
CA PHE A 28 14.49 -2.61 13.70
C PHE A 28 14.10 -3.56 14.84
N ALA A 29 12.79 -3.78 15.05
CA ALA A 29 12.31 -4.67 16.09
C ALA A 29 12.76 -6.12 15.85
N THR A 30 12.65 -6.61 14.62
CA THR A 30 13.09 -7.97 14.27
C THR A 30 14.61 -8.11 14.33
N THR A 31 15.36 -7.11 13.87
CA THR A 31 16.83 -7.14 13.96
C THR A 31 17.30 -7.14 15.42
N TYR A 32 16.70 -6.28 16.24
CA TYR A 32 16.98 -6.25 17.68
C TYR A 32 16.67 -7.59 18.33
N GLU A 33 15.52 -8.19 18.05
CA GLU A 33 15.13 -9.48 18.61
C GLU A 33 16.11 -10.60 18.23
N VAL A 34 16.53 -10.64 16.95
CA VAL A 34 17.52 -11.62 16.48
C VAL A 34 18.84 -11.46 17.25
N PHE A 35 19.32 -10.23 17.41
CA PHE A 35 20.55 -9.96 18.15
C PHE A 35 20.44 -10.41 19.63
N VAL A 36 19.38 -9.98 20.33
CA VAL A 36 19.18 -10.28 21.75
C VAL A 36 18.99 -11.78 21.97
N ARG A 37 18.23 -12.43 21.09
CA ARG A 37 17.96 -13.88 21.18
C ARG A 37 19.21 -14.74 21.00
N TYR A 38 20.02 -14.42 19.98
CA TYR A 38 21.15 -15.30 19.62
C TYR A 38 22.44 -14.88 20.28
N VAL A 39 22.73 -13.62 20.50
CA VAL A 39 23.96 -13.13 21.13
C VAL A 39 23.83 -13.10 22.64
N LEU A 40 22.75 -12.52 23.17
CA LEU A 40 22.52 -12.37 24.61
C LEU A 40 21.77 -13.55 25.23
N ARG A 41 21.18 -14.43 24.42
CA ARG A 41 20.34 -15.57 24.83
C ARG A 41 19.17 -15.16 25.74
N ALA A 42 18.65 -13.96 25.55
CA ALA A 42 17.57 -13.34 26.31
C ALA A 42 16.42 -12.91 25.38
N PRO A 43 15.61 -13.86 24.81
CA PRO A 43 14.55 -13.56 23.88
C PRO A 43 13.53 -12.59 24.48
N THR A 44 13.07 -11.62 23.67
CA THR A 44 12.07 -10.66 24.11
C THR A 44 10.65 -11.22 23.92
N SER A 45 9.72 -10.84 24.79
CA SER A 45 8.31 -11.24 24.70
C SER A 45 7.50 -10.39 23.71
N TRP A 46 7.91 -9.15 23.47
CA TRP A 46 7.13 -8.15 22.72
C TRP A 46 7.44 -8.09 21.22
N ALA A 47 8.60 -8.57 20.78
CA ALA A 47 9.02 -8.41 19.38
C ALA A 47 8.10 -9.11 18.39
N PHE A 48 7.54 -10.26 18.77
CA PHE A 48 6.54 -10.96 17.96
C PHE A 48 5.29 -10.10 17.76
N ASP A 49 4.77 -9.52 18.84
CA ASP A 49 3.55 -8.71 18.81
C ASP A 49 3.72 -7.46 17.95
N ILE A 50 4.82 -6.74 18.13
CA ILE A 50 5.14 -5.57 17.28
C ILE A 50 5.27 -5.99 15.81
N SER A 51 5.90 -7.13 15.54
CA SER A 51 6.13 -7.58 14.17
C SER A 51 4.81 -7.81 13.42
N TYR A 52 3.86 -8.55 13.97
CA TYR A 52 2.60 -8.79 13.26
C TYR A 52 1.69 -7.55 13.20
N ILE A 53 1.71 -6.69 14.24
CA ILE A 53 0.95 -5.44 14.24
C ILE A 53 1.47 -4.49 13.16
N MET A 54 2.78 -4.28 13.10
CA MET A 54 3.39 -3.39 12.10
C MET A 54 3.21 -3.93 10.68
N TYR A 55 3.42 -5.24 10.49
CA TYR A 55 3.22 -5.87 9.19
C TYR A 55 1.76 -5.80 8.73
N GLY A 56 0.81 -6.16 9.59
CA GLY A 56 -0.62 -6.10 9.28
C GLY A 56 -1.09 -4.69 8.97
N THR A 57 -0.65 -3.70 9.75
CA THR A 57 -0.94 -2.28 9.52
C THR A 57 -0.40 -1.80 8.19
N LEU A 58 0.87 -2.06 7.89
CA LEU A 58 1.52 -1.70 6.63
C LEU A 58 0.77 -2.31 5.44
N PHE A 59 0.49 -3.60 5.50
CA PHE A 59 -0.15 -4.33 4.41
C PHE A 59 -1.56 -3.80 4.12
N MET A 60 -2.38 -3.62 5.17
CA MET A 60 -3.76 -3.14 5.03
C MET A 60 -3.80 -1.71 4.50
N MET A 61 -3.03 -0.78 5.07
CA MET A 61 -3.03 0.62 4.68
C MET A 61 -2.33 0.86 3.33
N GLY A 62 -1.46 -0.05 2.90
CA GLY A 62 -0.80 -0.02 1.60
C GLY A 62 -1.74 -0.30 0.41
N GLY A 63 -2.87 -0.98 0.63
CA GLY A 63 -3.79 -1.39 -0.44
C GLY A 63 -4.37 -0.22 -1.25
N ALA A 64 -4.87 0.82 -0.58
CA ALA A 64 -5.39 2.02 -1.24
C ALA A 64 -4.30 2.80 -1.99
N TYR A 65 -3.09 2.87 -1.42
CA TYR A 65 -1.94 3.47 -2.07
C TYR A 65 -1.55 2.71 -3.35
N ALA A 66 -1.46 1.38 -3.28
CA ALA A 66 -1.15 0.55 -4.45
C ALA A 66 -2.20 0.72 -5.57
N LEU A 67 -3.49 0.82 -5.20
CA LEU A 67 -4.56 1.07 -6.16
C LEU A 67 -4.43 2.46 -6.79
N SER A 68 -4.12 3.50 -6.02
CA SER A 68 -3.93 4.87 -6.52
C SER A 68 -2.78 5.00 -7.52
N ARG A 69 -1.78 4.12 -7.42
CA ARG A 69 -0.58 4.10 -8.27
C ARG A 69 -0.68 3.10 -9.42
N ASN A 70 -1.83 2.48 -9.62
CA ASN A 70 -1.99 1.43 -10.62
C ASN A 70 -1.02 0.25 -10.44
N ALA A 71 -0.56 0.04 -9.20
CA ALA A 71 0.43 -0.96 -8.83
C ALA A 71 -0.19 -2.32 -8.49
N HIS A 72 -1.48 -2.52 -8.73
CA HIS A 72 -2.11 -3.82 -8.59
C HIS A 72 -1.65 -4.78 -9.68
N VAL A 73 -1.35 -6.01 -9.25
CA VAL A 73 -0.98 -7.08 -10.19
C VAL A 73 -2.15 -7.36 -11.13
N ARG A 74 -1.90 -7.18 -12.42
CA ARG A 74 -2.84 -7.47 -13.51
C ARG A 74 -2.21 -8.48 -14.45
N GLY A 75 -3.04 -9.19 -15.22
CA GLY A 75 -2.55 -10.00 -16.33
C GLY A 75 -2.18 -9.14 -17.55
N ASP A 76 -1.23 -8.23 -17.39
CA ASP A 76 -0.92 -7.14 -18.33
C ASP A 76 -0.61 -7.63 -19.74
N PHE A 77 -0.04 -8.86 -19.88
CA PHE A 77 0.30 -9.42 -21.17
C PHE A 77 -0.93 -9.70 -22.06
N VAL A 78 -2.09 -10.00 -21.47
CA VAL A 78 -3.36 -10.15 -22.21
C VAL A 78 -4.11 -8.82 -22.27
N TYR A 79 -4.12 -8.09 -21.16
CA TYR A 79 -4.87 -6.85 -21.00
C TYR A 79 -4.42 -5.75 -21.99
N ARG A 80 -3.11 -5.64 -22.25
CA ARG A 80 -2.53 -4.65 -23.18
C ARG A 80 -2.88 -4.88 -24.66
N LEU A 81 -3.39 -6.07 -25.02
CA LEU A 81 -3.81 -6.35 -26.38
C LEU A 81 -5.13 -5.67 -26.75
N TRP A 82 -5.91 -5.25 -25.78
CA TRP A 82 -7.22 -4.64 -26.01
C TRP A 82 -7.16 -3.11 -26.11
N PRO A 83 -8.07 -2.49 -26.90
CA PRO A 83 -8.16 -1.04 -26.94
C PRO A 83 -8.58 -0.47 -25.59
N PRO A 84 -8.18 0.78 -25.23
CA PRO A 84 -8.41 1.35 -23.89
C PRO A 84 -9.87 1.35 -23.45
N ARG A 85 -10.82 1.49 -24.39
CA ARG A 85 -12.26 1.42 -24.09
C ARG A 85 -12.70 0.06 -23.57
N VAL A 86 -12.18 -1.01 -24.18
CA VAL A 86 -12.50 -2.39 -23.78
C VAL A 86 -11.86 -2.70 -22.42
N GLN A 87 -10.61 -2.27 -22.24
CA GLN A 87 -9.93 -2.37 -20.94
C GLN A 87 -10.77 -1.73 -19.85
N ALA A 88 -11.20 -0.48 -20.05
CA ALA A 88 -12.00 0.26 -19.07
C ALA A 88 -13.37 -0.37 -18.83
N ALA A 89 -14.00 -0.96 -19.83
CA ALA A 89 -15.28 -1.66 -19.67
C ALA A 89 -15.13 -2.94 -18.82
N ILE A 90 -14.09 -3.72 -19.07
CA ILE A 90 -13.79 -4.93 -18.27
C ILE A 90 -13.50 -4.55 -16.83
N GLU A 91 -12.64 -3.55 -16.59
CA GLU A 91 -12.36 -3.08 -15.23
C GLU A 91 -13.62 -2.58 -14.52
N PHE A 92 -14.45 -1.80 -15.20
CA PHE A 92 -15.71 -1.32 -14.63
C PHE A 92 -16.59 -2.46 -14.15
N VAL A 93 -16.77 -3.51 -14.98
CA VAL A 93 -17.56 -4.70 -14.62
C VAL A 93 -16.95 -5.43 -13.42
N LEU A 94 -15.63 -5.63 -13.42
CA LEU A 94 -14.92 -6.29 -12.32
C LEU A 94 -15.01 -5.50 -11.01
N TYR A 95 -14.91 -4.16 -11.08
CA TYR A 95 -15.13 -3.31 -9.90
C TYR A 95 -16.53 -3.49 -9.34
N PHE A 96 -17.55 -3.55 -10.19
CA PHE A 96 -18.94 -3.61 -9.75
C PHE A 96 -19.32 -4.99 -9.18
N ILE A 97 -18.84 -6.08 -9.81
CA ILE A 97 -19.21 -7.45 -9.44
C ILE A 97 -18.38 -7.98 -8.27
N PHE A 98 -17.06 -7.69 -8.24
CA PHE A 98 -16.17 -8.30 -7.27
C PHE A 98 -15.61 -7.31 -6.24
N PHE A 99 -15.14 -6.16 -6.71
CA PHE A 99 -14.44 -5.23 -5.84
C PHE A 99 -15.39 -4.58 -4.81
N PHE A 100 -16.45 -3.93 -5.25
CA PHE A 100 -17.38 -3.27 -4.34
C PHE A 100 -18.07 -4.22 -3.37
N PRO A 101 -18.65 -5.36 -3.79
CA PRO A 101 -19.23 -6.29 -2.84
C PRO A 101 -18.20 -6.83 -1.84
N GLY A 102 -16.98 -7.13 -2.29
CA GLY A 102 -15.91 -7.60 -1.41
C GLY A 102 -15.46 -6.56 -0.39
N VAL A 103 -15.24 -5.31 -0.84
CA VAL A 103 -14.82 -4.22 0.05
C VAL A 103 -15.93 -3.81 1.02
N LEU A 104 -17.18 -3.77 0.57
CA LEU A 104 -18.33 -3.48 1.45
C LEU A 104 -18.53 -4.58 2.50
N ALA A 105 -18.42 -5.85 2.11
CA ALA A 105 -18.45 -6.97 3.05
C ALA A 105 -17.30 -6.87 4.06
N LEU A 106 -16.09 -6.49 3.61
CA LEU A 106 -14.94 -6.30 4.47
C LEU A 106 -15.14 -5.14 5.46
N ILE A 107 -15.76 -4.03 5.03
CA ILE A 107 -16.10 -2.91 5.93
C ILE A 107 -17.11 -3.37 6.96
N TYR A 108 -18.20 -4.02 6.52
CA TYR A 108 -19.27 -4.47 7.42
C TYR A 108 -18.74 -5.45 8.47
N ALA A 109 -18.11 -6.53 8.04
CA ALA A 109 -17.53 -7.52 8.94
C ALA A 109 -16.38 -6.94 9.79
N GLY A 110 -15.60 -6.02 9.21
CA GLY A 110 -14.48 -5.35 9.90
C GLY A 110 -14.95 -4.42 11.01
N ILE A 111 -16.07 -3.72 10.83
CA ILE A 111 -16.66 -2.88 11.88
C ILE A 111 -17.11 -3.74 13.07
N ASP A 112 -17.85 -4.82 12.80
CA ASP A 112 -18.31 -5.73 13.85
C ASP A 112 -17.12 -6.35 14.60
N TYR A 113 -16.11 -6.80 13.85
CA TYR A 113 -14.89 -7.38 14.39
C TYR A 113 -14.07 -6.40 15.25
N ALA A 114 -13.99 -5.13 14.84
CA ALA A 114 -13.36 -4.09 15.63
C ALA A 114 -14.20 -3.73 16.86
N ALA A 115 -15.52 -3.55 16.70
CA ALA A 115 -16.43 -3.19 17.79
C ALA A 115 -16.43 -4.26 18.89
N GLU A 116 -16.45 -5.53 18.53
CA GLU A 116 -16.31 -6.62 19.48
C GLU A 116 -15.02 -6.52 20.28
N SER A 117 -13.89 -6.28 19.61
CA SER A 117 -12.59 -6.13 20.28
C SER A 117 -12.53 -4.93 21.22
N TRP A 118 -13.23 -3.83 20.88
CA TRP A 118 -13.36 -2.68 21.76
C TRP A 118 -14.25 -2.96 22.98
N SER A 119 -15.21 -3.88 22.88
CA SER A 119 -16.08 -4.26 24.01
C SER A 119 -15.33 -4.97 25.14
N TYR A 120 -14.16 -5.55 24.86
CA TYR A 120 -13.26 -6.14 25.84
C TYR A 120 -12.37 -5.10 26.57
N LEU A 121 -12.64 -3.81 26.41
CA LEU A 121 -11.96 -2.72 27.10
C LEU A 121 -12.61 -2.25 28.44
N PRO A 122 -13.45 -3.00 29.17
CA PRO A 122 -13.88 -2.58 30.50
C PRO A 122 -12.73 -2.69 31.48
N TYR A 123 -12.69 -1.70 32.33
CA TYR A 123 -11.69 -1.54 33.37
C TYR A 123 -11.71 -2.72 34.36
N GLY A 124 -10.63 -3.53 34.35
CA GLY A 124 -10.31 -4.37 35.48
C GLY A 124 -9.63 -3.56 36.60
N PRO A 125 -9.45 -4.13 37.78
CA PRO A 125 -8.76 -3.45 38.89
C PRO A 125 -7.33 -3.01 38.57
N ASP A 126 -6.71 -3.61 37.56
CA ASP A 126 -5.32 -3.36 37.11
C ASP A 126 -5.21 -2.55 35.79
N GLY A 127 -6.31 -1.98 35.30
CA GLY A 127 -6.35 -1.18 34.07
C GLY A 127 -7.11 -1.85 32.91
N PRO A 128 -7.08 -1.25 31.69
CA PRO A 128 -7.80 -1.77 30.54
C PRO A 128 -7.21 -3.11 30.08
N ILE A 129 -7.98 -4.16 30.24
CA ILE A 129 -7.67 -5.50 29.74
C ILE A 129 -8.24 -5.64 28.33
N GLY A 130 -7.58 -5.08 27.33
CA GLY A 130 -8.03 -5.25 25.92
C GLY A 130 -8.02 -6.73 25.50
N GLU A 131 -8.68 -7.05 24.41
CA GLU A 131 -8.56 -8.36 23.78
C GLU A 131 -7.10 -8.63 23.43
N ILE A 132 -6.58 -9.75 23.95
CA ILE A 132 -5.19 -10.18 23.76
C ILE A 132 -5.21 -11.41 22.85
N SER A 133 -4.30 -11.47 21.87
CA SER A 133 -4.13 -12.66 21.04
C SER A 133 -3.60 -13.84 21.89
N ILE A 134 -4.14 -15.04 21.68
CA ILE A 134 -3.64 -16.29 22.31
C ILE A 134 -2.14 -16.49 22.02
N ASN A 135 -1.67 -16.01 20.88
CA ASN A 135 -0.27 -16.14 20.46
C ASN A 135 0.62 -14.97 20.94
N SER A 136 0.07 -14.03 21.72
CA SER A 136 0.82 -12.86 22.21
C SER A 136 1.63 -13.23 23.46
N PRO A 137 2.96 -13.27 23.39
CA PRO A 137 3.80 -13.54 24.58
C PRO A 137 3.84 -12.37 25.57
N ALA A 138 3.64 -11.14 25.07
CA ALA A 138 3.67 -9.92 25.88
C ALA A 138 2.29 -9.44 26.35
N GLY A 139 1.21 -10.07 25.89
CA GLY A 139 -0.14 -9.64 26.23
C GLY A 139 -0.55 -8.31 25.60
N VAL A 140 -0.04 -7.99 24.40
CA VAL A 140 -0.34 -6.73 23.71
C VAL A 140 -1.76 -6.77 23.15
N PRO A 141 -2.60 -5.73 23.40
CA PRO A 141 -3.96 -5.68 22.91
C PRO A 141 -4.02 -5.60 21.37
N VAL A 142 -4.95 -6.32 20.77
CA VAL A 142 -5.12 -6.40 19.30
C VAL A 142 -6.18 -5.43 18.74
N PHE A 143 -6.93 -4.73 19.57
CA PHE A 143 -7.99 -3.81 19.14
C PHE A 143 -7.50 -2.71 18.18
N PRO A 144 -6.25 -2.16 18.29
CA PRO A 144 -5.80 -1.16 17.33
C PRO A 144 -5.63 -1.75 15.93
N LEU A 145 -5.06 -2.96 15.83
CA LEU A 145 -4.90 -3.65 14.56
C LEU A 145 -6.25 -4.01 13.92
N LYS A 146 -7.21 -4.48 14.72
CA LYS A 146 -8.56 -4.78 14.25
C LYS A 146 -9.28 -3.53 13.74
N THR A 147 -9.06 -2.37 14.35
CA THR A 147 -9.62 -1.08 13.91
C THR A 147 -9.03 -0.61 12.57
N ILE A 148 -7.78 -0.96 12.29
CA ILE A 148 -7.15 -0.62 11.01
C ILE A 148 -7.82 -1.32 9.82
N LEU A 149 -8.39 -2.51 10.02
CA LEU A 149 -9.03 -3.28 8.96
C LEU A 149 -10.22 -2.54 8.30
N PRO A 150 -11.28 -2.10 9.01
CA PRO A 150 -12.36 -1.32 8.40
C PRO A 150 -11.89 0.06 7.93
N LEU A 151 -10.92 0.67 8.58
CA LEU A 151 -10.34 1.95 8.16
C LEU A 151 -9.62 1.82 6.81
N ALA A 152 -8.79 0.81 6.63
CA ALA A 152 -8.10 0.53 5.38
C ALA A 152 -9.07 0.17 4.25
N ALA A 153 -10.10 -0.63 4.56
CA ALA A 153 -11.16 -0.96 3.61
C ALA A 153 -11.95 0.28 3.18
N PHE A 154 -12.17 1.24 4.07
CA PHE A 154 -12.79 2.52 3.74
C PHE A 154 -11.92 3.34 2.76
N PHE A 155 -10.62 3.47 2.99
CA PHE A 155 -9.72 4.14 2.03
C PHE A 155 -9.67 3.40 0.69
N LEU A 156 -9.69 2.07 0.72
CA LEU A 156 -9.75 1.26 -0.49
C LEU A 156 -11.05 1.50 -1.26
N LEU A 157 -12.18 1.62 -0.57
CA LEU A 157 -13.49 1.96 -1.17
C LEU A 157 -13.44 3.33 -1.86
N LEU A 158 -12.92 4.36 -1.20
CA LEU A 158 -12.78 5.69 -1.79
C LEU A 158 -11.95 5.65 -3.06
N GLN A 159 -10.83 4.93 -3.03
CA GLN A 159 -9.97 4.79 -4.20
C GLN A 159 -10.65 3.99 -5.32
N GLY A 160 -11.40 2.92 -4.99
CA GLY A 160 -12.19 2.16 -5.96
C GLY A 160 -13.26 3.01 -6.67
N ILE A 161 -13.91 3.92 -5.94
CA ILE A 161 -14.84 4.90 -6.54
C ILE A 161 -14.10 5.80 -7.54
N ALA A 162 -12.92 6.31 -7.17
CA ALA A 162 -12.12 7.14 -8.05
C ALA A 162 -11.69 6.38 -9.33
N GLU A 163 -11.28 5.11 -9.21
CA GLU A 163 -10.94 4.28 -10.37
C GLU A 163 -12.16 3.99 -11.25
N THR A 164 -13.31 3.73 -10.66
CA THR A 164 -14.56 3.53 -11.42
C THR A 164 -14.94 4.76 -12.24
N ILE A 165 -14.78 5.97 -11.68
CA ILE A 165 -14.98 7.22 -12.41
C ILE A 165 -13.98 7.34 -13.58
N ARG A 166 -12.73 6.94 -13.39
CA ARG A 166 -11.70 6.91 -14.45
C ARG A 166 -12.06 5.92 -15.56
N CYS A 167 -12.57 4.75 -15.21
CA CYS A 167 -13.06 3.77 -16.20
C CYS A 167 -14.17 4.38 -17.05
N VAL A 168 -15.15 5.06 -16.45
CA VAL A 168 -16.24 5.74 -17.19
C VAL A 168 -15.69 6.85 -18.10
N GLN A 169 -14.73 7.63 -17.64
CA GLN A 169 -14.07 8.65 -18.46
C GLN A 169 -13.33 8.04 -19.65
N CYS A 170 -12.58 6.96 -19.42
CA CYS A 170 -11.86 6.26 -20.48
C CYS A 170 -12.80 5.64 -21.52
N MET A 171 -13.91 5.04 -21.10
CA MET A 171 -14.92 4.51 -22.01
C MET A 171 -15.49 5.61 -22.93
N ARG A 172 -15.70 6.81 -22.40
CA ARG A 172 -16.23 7.97 -23.17
C ARG A 172 -15.19 8.60 -24.10
N THR A 173 -13.99 8.82 -23.59
CA THR A 173 -12.93 9.56 -24.32
C THR A 173 -12.02 8.66 -25.15
N GLY A 174 -11.92 7.37 -24.82
CA GLY A 174 -10.97 6.44 -25.43
C GLY A 174 -9.53 6.58 -24.97
N LYS A 175 -9.28 7.42 -23.94
CA LYS A 175 -7.97 7.63 -23.34
C LYS A 175 -8.07 7.56 -21.83
N TRP A 176 -7.08 6.94 -21.18
CA TRP A 176 -7.00 6.93 -19.74
C TRP A 176 -6.73 8.35 -19.20
N PRO A 177 -7.46 8.79 -18.16
CA PRO A 177 -7.16 10.06 -17.49
C PRO A 177 -5.79 10.01 -16.81
N THR A 178 -5.12 11.17 -16.74
CA THR A 178 -3.85 11.31 -16.03
C THR A 178 -4.01 11.00 -14.54
N ARG A 179 -3.08 10.24 -13.98
CA ARG A 179 -2.96 9.92 -12.56
C ARG A 179 -1.86 10.77 -11.91
N LEU A 180 -1.81 10.81 -10.59
CA LEU A 180 -0.84 11.67 -9.87
C LEU A 180 0.61 11.25 -10.12
N HIS A 181 0.90 9.97 -10.31
CA HIS A 181 2.14 9.33 -10.76
C HIS A 181 1.81 7.86 -11.01
N ASP A 182 1.79 7.44 -12.23
CA ASP A 182 1.69 6.03 -12.56
C ASP A 182 3.05 5.35 -12.34
N VAL A 183 3.05 4.11 -11.88
CA VAL A 183 4.30 3.34 -11.69
C VAL A 183 5.04 3.21 -13.03
N GLU A 184 4.29 3.05 -14.14
CA GLU A 184 4.87 3.00 -15.48
C GLU A 184 5.50 4.33 -15.93
N GLU A 185 4.91 5.48 -15.57
CA GLU A 185 5.51 6.78 -15.85
C GLU A 185 6.81 6.97 -15.07
N LEU A 186 6.80 6.60 -13.78
CA LEU A 186 7.98 6.67 -12.93
C LEU A 186 9.10 5.75 -13.45
N GLU A 187 8.77 4.55 -13.89
CA GLU A 187 9.73 3.62 -14.47
C GLU A 187 10.35 4.18 -15.78
N LYS A 188 9.53 4.76 -16.65
CA LYS A 188 10.00 5.42 -17.88
C LYS A 188 10.90 6.60 -17.58
N GLU A 189 10.54 7.46 -16.62
CA GLU A 189 11.37 8.57 -16.19
C GLU A 189 12.73 8.10 -15.63
N LEU A 190 12.72 7.03 -14.81
CA LEU A 190 13.94 6.46 -14.26
C LEU A 190 14.84 5.84 -15.33
N ILE A 191 14.26 5.16 -16.31
CA ILE A 191 14.99 4.58 -17.46
C ILE A 191 15.60 5.71 -18.30
N GLU A 192 14.83 6.75 -18.58
CA GLU A 192 15.30 7.89 -19.36
C GLU A 192 16.43 8.66 -18.62
N LYS A 193 16.28 8.84 -17.32
CA LYS A 193 17.31 9.46 -16.48
C LYS A 193 18.61 8.65 -16.48
N LYS A 194 18.52 7.32 -16.32
CA LYS A 194 19.68 6.45 -16.40
C LYS A 194 20.37 6.53 -17.77
N ARG A 195 19.59 6.51 -18.85
CA ARG A 195 20.15 6.67 -20.21
C ARG A 195 20.89 7.99 -20.40
N ARG A 196 20.34 9.07 -19.85
CA ARG A 196 21.01 10.41 -19.89
C ARG A 196 22.32 10.39 -19.10
N GLU A 197 22.30 9.82 -17.87
CA GLU A 197 23.51 9.69 -17.05
C GLU A 197 24.58 8.82 -17.71
N GLU A 198 24.20 7.73 -18.37
CA GLU A 198 25.13 6.87 -19.13
C GLU A 198 25.69 7.58 -20.36
N ALA A 199 24.86 8.33 -21.09
CA ALA A 199 25.30 9.12 -22.23
C ALA A 199 26.27 10.24 -21.81
N GLU A 200 26.02 10.91 -20.69
CA GLU A 200 26.91 11.93 -20.13
C GLU A 200 28.27 11.33 -19.68
N LYS A 201 28.25 10.15 -19.06
CA LYS A 201 29.47 9.43 -18.69
C LYS A 201 30.30 9.04 -19.91
N ALA A 202 29.65 8.45 -20.92
CA ALA A 202 30.30 8.08 -22.17
C ALA A 202 30.89 9.30 -22.91
N ALA A 203 30.17 10.44 -22.89
CA ALA A 203 30.69 11.70 -23.47
C ALA A 203 31.91 12.25 -22.72
N ARG A 204 31.96 12.12 -21.40
CA ARG A 204 33.11 12.50 -20.59
C ARG A 204 34.31 11.58 -20.83
N GLU A 205 34.11 10.26 -20.88
CA GLU A 205 35.16 9.28 -21.13
C GLU A 205 35.74 9.44 -22.54
N GLY A 206 34.90 9.63 -23.56
CA GLY A 206 35.36 9.88 -24.94
C GLY A 206 36.02 11.26 -25.15
N GLY A 207 35.78 12.22 -24.25
CA GLY A 207 36.51 13.52 -24.20
C GLY A 207 37.95 13.37 -23.70
N TYR A 208 38.18 12.55 -22.71
CA TYR A 208 39.52 12.30 -22.15
C TYR A 208 40.42 11.52 -23.10
N GLU A 209 39.87 10.59 -23.91
CA GLU A 209 40.67 9.89 -24.92
C GLU A 209 41.17 10.80 -26.07
N LYS A 210 40.43 11.84 -26.39
CA LYS A 210 40.82 12.80 -27.42
C LYS A 210 41.88 13.85 -26.95
N GLU A 211 41.88 14.18 -25.68
CA GLU A 211 42.90 15.08 -25.10
C GLU A 211 44.22 14.38 -24.78
N GLY A 212 44.21 13.07 -24.53
CA GLY A 212 45.39 12.25 -24.29
C GLY A 212 46.14 11.80 -25.55
N ALA A 213 45.61 12.08 -26.75
CA ALA A 213 46.17 11.66 -28.05
C ALA A 213 46.83 12.83 -28.83
N GLN A 214 46.95 14.00 -28.20
CA GLN A 214 47.76 15.15 -28.70
C GLN A 214 49.01 15.32 -27.84
#